data_c480503a3b7641e9735cc340329de046
#
_entry.id   c480503a3b7641e9735cc340329de046
#
_cell.length_a   1.000
_cell.length_b   1.000
_cell.length_c   1.000
_cell.angle_alpha   90.00
_cell.angle_beta   90.00
_cell.angle_gamma   90.00
#
_symmetry.space_group_name_H-M   'P 1'
#
loop_
_entity.id
_entity.type
_entity.pdbx_description
1 polymer ?
#
loop_
_entity_poly.entity_id
_entity_poly.type
_entity_poly.pdbx_seq_one_letter_code
_entity_poly.pdbx_strand_id
1 'polypeptide(L)'
;MQHVDLGQDPNVTFITPTAPMSPATHGGRAKCLQRLVRLDLPVPKTVALSFDAVHRIASGEILDMGRLLAPFGPNPLLCVRPSSEDPDWGGPGAILNIGMNDARFVDMCDEHGADAAIAAYIRFVQSYAVHVARLDPDIFDDGGLTGPEGLSEMLRAYEDETDEPFPQDPGRQLSEVLRSMARA
;
A
#
# COMPACT_ATOMS: atom_id res chain seq x y z
N MET A 1 5.76 -18.47 17.02
CA MET A 1 6.21 -17.69 15.85
C MET A 1 5.84 -18.51 14.61
N GLN A 2 4.71 -18.19 13.96
CA GLN A 2 4.30 -18.91 12.75
C GLN A 2 5.22 -18.48 11.60
N HIS A 3 5.98 -19.42 11.06
CA HIS A 3 6.67 -19.24 9.79
C HIS A 3 5.61 -19.12 8.70
N VAL A 4 5.38 -17.92 8.22
CA VAL A 4 4.61 -17.70 7.00
C VAL A 4 5.54 -18.06 5.84
N ASP A 5 5.33 -19.23 5.26
CA ASP A 5 6.03 -19.63 4.04
C ASP A 5 5.41 -18.86 2.86
N LEU A 6 6.06 -17.80 2.44
CA LEU A 6 5.66 -17.03 1.25
C LEU A 6 5.91 -17.80 -0.06
N GLY A 7 6.30 -19.11 0.06
CA GLY A 7 6.77 -19.90 -1.08
C GLY A 7 8.08 -19.33 -1.62
N GLN A 8 8.87 -20.14 -2.28
CA GLN A 8 10.23 -19.80 -2.72
C GLN A 8 10.26 -18.84 -3.93
N ASP A 9 9.60 -17.68 -3.83
CA ASP A 9 9.91 -16.58 -4.77
C ASP A 9 11.01 -15.72 -4.14
N PRO A 10 12.24 -15.79 -4.63
CA PRO A 10 13.37 -15.01 -4.09
C PRO A 10 13.17 -13.50 -4.23
N ASN A 11 12.17 -13.10 -5.01
CA ASN A 11 11.86 -11.70 -5.30
C ASN A 11 10.82 -11.10 -4.33
N VAL A 12 10.20 -11.93 -3.48
CA VAL A 12 9.21 -11.53 -2.47
C VAL A 12 9.73 -11.97 -1.11
N THR A 13 10.28 -11.05 -0.34
CA THR A 13 11.00 -11.36 0.90
C THR A 13 10.32 -10.75 2.11
N PHE A 14 9.90 -11.59 3.07
CA PHE A 14 9.50 -11.10 4.39
C PHE A 14 10.74 -10.65 5.16
N ILE A 15 10.72 -9.42 5.69
CA ILE A 15 11.87 -8.86 6.38
C ILE A 15 12.07 -9.51 7.75
N THR A 16 13.10 -10.34 7.85
CA THR A 16 13.58 -10.96 9.09
C THR A 16 15.03 -10.59 9.32
N PRO A 17 15.60 -10.84 10.52
CA PRO A 17 17.03 -10.57 10.78
C PRO A 17 17.99 -11.22 9.78
N THR A 18 17.62 -12.40 9.25
CA THR A 18 18.45 -13.21 8.36
C THR A 18 17.99 -13.26 6.92
N ALA A 19 16.93 -12.50 6.56
CA ALA A 19 16.40 -12.48 5.21
C ALA A 19 17.49 -12.08 4.18
N PRO A 20 17.58 -12.80 3.04
CA PRO A 20 18.58 -12.52 2.02
C PRO A 20 18.19 -11.25 1.23
N MET A 21 18.73 -10.11 1.62
CA MET A 21 18.48 -8.83 0.96
C MET A 21 19.68 -7.89 1.03
N SER A 22 19.84 -7.05 0.03
CA SER A 22 20.87 -6.03 -0.06
C SER A 22 20.29 -4.72 -0.61
N PRO A 23 21.00 -3.58 -0.46
CA PRO A 23 20.61 -2.34 -1.13
C PRO A 23 20.51 -2.50 -2.66
N ALA A 24 21.43 -3.27 -3.26
CA ALA A 24 21.45 -3.51 -4.71
C ALA A 24 20.29 -4.35 -5.24
N THR A 25 19.60 -5.11 -4.38
CA THR A 25 18.46 -5.96 -4.78
C THR A 25 17.12 -5.44 -4.30
N HIS A 26 17.06 -4.77 -3.13
CA HIS A 26 15.81 -4.35 -2.48
C HIS A 26 15.81 -2.87 -2.08
N GLY A 27 16.91 -2.14 -2.33
CA GLY A 27 17.06 -0.74 -1.99
C GLY A 27 17.45 -0.48 -0.54
N GLY A 28 17.86 0.77 -0.29
CA GLY A 28 18.38 1.20 1.01
C GLY A 28 17.34 1.18 2.13
N ARG A 29 16.09 1.52 1.82
CA ARG A 29 15.00 1.56 2.82
C ARG A 29 14.68 0.17 3.37
N ALA A 30 14.55 -0.84 2.50
CA ALA A 30 14.34 -2.23 2.90
C ALA A 30 15.49 -2.74 3.78
N LYS A 31 16.72 -2.40 3.42
CA LYS A 31 17.91 -2.76 4.21
C LYS A 31 17.96 -2.05 5.55
N CYS A 32 17.52 -0.79 5.62
CA CYS A 32 17.41 -0.05 6.87
C CYS A 32 16.40 -0.73 7.82
N LEU A 33 15.22 -1.10 7.33
CA LEU A 33 14.23 -1.85 8.11
C LEU A 33 14.80 -3.16 8.65
N GLN A 34 15.54 -3.92 7.84
CA GLN A 34 16.21 -5.14 8.31
C GLN A 34 17.20 -4.86 9.46
N ARG A 35 17.93 -3.74 9.40
CA ARG A 35 18.84 -3.36 10.52
C ARG A 35 18.06 -3.08 11.79
N LEU A 36 16.91 -2.40 11.71
CA LEU A 36 16.05 -2.15 12.86
C LEU A 36 15.51 -3.45 13.46
N VAL A 37 15.08 -4.41 12.61
CA VAL A 37 14.67 -5.75 13.05
C VAL A 37 15.79 -6.50 13.76
N ARG A 38 17.03 -6.39 13.28
CA ARG A 38 18.22 -7.00 13.91
C ARG A 38 18.54 -6.40 15.29
N LEU A 39 18.17 -5.15 15.49
CA LEU A 39 18.35 -4.43 16.78
C LEU A 39 17.16 -4.64 17.73
N ASP A 40 16.24 -5.54 17.37
CA ASP A 40 15.01 -5.82 18.12
C ASP A 40 14.13 -4.58 18.37
N LEU A 41 14.20 -3.62 17.44
CA LEU A 41 13.36 -2.44 17.51
C LEU A 41 11.97 -2.74 16.92
N PRO A 42 10.90 -2.14 17.46
CA PRO A 42 9.56 -2.35 16.96
C PRO A 42 9.41 -1.74 15.56
N VAL A 43 9.21 -2.59 14.58
CA VAL A 43 8.90 -2.20 13.19
C VAL A 43 7.65 -2.93 12.72
N PRO A 44 6.86 -2.31 11.84
CA PRO A 44 5.72 -2.99 11.23
C PRO A 44 6.17 -4.25 10.47
N LYS A 45 5.29 -5.26 10.41
CA LYS A 45 5.50 -6.40 9.50
C LYS A 45 5.68 -5.85 8.09
N THR A 46 6.72 -6.30 7.40
CA THR A 46 7.06 -5.77 6.08
C THR A 46 7.48 -6.90 5.13
N VAL A 47 6.95 -6.85 3.92
CA VAL A 47 7.40 -7.63 2.77
C VAL A 47 8.15 -6.69 1.83
N ALA A 48 9.34 -7.08 1.41
CA ALA A 48 10.12 -6.36 0.42
C ALA A 48 10.06 -7.07 -0.93
N LEU A 49 9.79 -6.31 -1.98
CA LEU A 49 9.91 -6.77 -3.36
C LEU A 49 11.29 -6.40 -3.89
N SER A 50 11.93 -7.35 -4.60
CA SER A 50 13.19 -7.06 -5.29
C SER A 50 12.96 -6.14 -6.49
N PHE A 51 14.03 -5.51 -6.99
CA PHE A 51 13.96 -4.74 -8.23
C PHE A 51 13.50 -5.58 -9.42
N ASP A 52 13.89 -6.87 -9.47
CA ASP A 52 13.42 -7.79 -10.51
C ASP A 52 11.89 -8.00 -10.43
N ALA A 53 11.34 -8.16 -9.22
CA ALA A 53 9.88 -8.23 -9.04
C ALA A 53 9.20 -6.93 -9.50
N VAL A 54 9.75 -5.77 -9.16
CA VAL A 54 9.22 -4.46 -9.58
C VAL A 54 9.24 -4.32 -11.10
N HIS A 55 10.33 -4.71 -11.77
CA HIS A 55 10.42 -4.69 -13.23
C HIS A 55 9.40 -5.64 -13.89
N ARG A 56 9.17 -6.83 -13.33
CA ARG A 56 8.14 -7.76 -13.84
C ARG A 56 6.73 -7.18 -13.69
N ILE A 57 6.44 -6.55 -12.55
CA ILE A 57 5.15 -5.85 -12.32
C ILE A 57 4.99 -4.70 -13.32
N ALA A 58 6.01 -3.88 -13.53
CA ALA A 58 6.00 -2.81 -14.52
C ALA A 58 5.72 -3.33 -15.94
N SER A 59 6.21 -4.52 -16.25
CA SER A 59 6.01 -5.22 -17.53
C SER A 59 4.64 -5.93 -17.64
N GLY A 60 3.82 -5.91 -16.59
CA GLY A 60 2.46 -6.42 -16.60
C GLY A 60 2.25 -7.74 -15.85
N GLU A 61 3.27 -8.29 -15.18
CA GLU A 61 3.09 -9.47 -14.33
C GLU A 61 2.20 -9.13 -13.12
N ILE A 62 1.28 -10.03 -12.80
CA ILE A 62 0.43 -9.93 -11.63
C ILE A 62 0.94 -10.94 -10.59
N LEU A 63 1.35 -10.45 -9.42
CA LEU A 63 1.72 -11.30 -8.30
C LEU A 63 0.48 -11.91 -7.65
N ASP A 64 0.68 -13.01 -6.93
CA ASP A 64 -0.36 -13.61 -6.10
C ASP A 64 -0.64 -12.71 -4.88
N MET A 65 -1.69 -11.88 -4.99
CA MET A 65 -2.06 -10.94 -3.94
C MET A 65 -2.50 -11.65 -2.66
N GLY A 66 -3.12 -12.83 -2.76
CA GLY A 66 -3.49 -13.61 -1.58
C GLY A 66 -2.27 -14.01 -0.76
N ARG A 67 -1.20 -14.43 -1.42
CA ARG A 67 0.09 -14.73 -0.76
C ARG A 67 0.76 -13.50 -0.19
N LEU A 68 0.71 -12.36 -0.90
CA LEU A 68 1.27 -11.10 -0.39
C LEU A 68 0.53 -10.59 0.85
N LEU A 69 -0.79 -10.75 0.90
CA LEU A 69 -1.62 -10.27 2.01
C LEU A 69 -1.59 -11.20 3.23
N ALA A 70 -1.40 -12.51 3.02
CA ALA A 70 -1.47 -13.52 4.07
C ALA A 70 -0.63 -13.21 5.34
N PRO A 71 0.61 -12.67 5.25
CA PRO A 71 1.41 -12.36 6.43
C PRO A 71 0.80 -11.29 7.36
N PHE A 72 -0.08 -10.46 6.83
CA PHE A 72 -0.63 -9.31 7.54
C PHE A 72 -1.91 -9.61 8.31
N GLY A 73 -2.48 -10.80 8.11
CA GLY A 73 -3.73 -11.22 8.75
C GLY A 73 -4.99 -10.77 8.01
N PRO A 74 -6.17 -10.93 8.61
CA PRO A 74 -7.43 -10.51 8.00
C PRO A 74 -7.56 -8.99 7.99
N ASN A 75 -8.17 -8.44 6.95
CA ASN A 75 -8.47 -7.02 6.79
C ASN A 75 -7.31 -6.06 7.11
N PRO A 76 -6.08 -6.26 6.58
CA PRO A 76 -4.95 -5.42 6.90
C PRO A 76 -5.07 -4.04 6.26
N LEU A 77 -4.57 -3.02 6.95
CA LEU A 77 -4.24 -1.74 6.33
C LEU A 77 -2.75 -1.71 6.03
N LEU A 78 -2.43 -1.54 4.76
CA LEU A 78 -1.06 -1.59 4.27
C LEU A 78 -0.57 -0.21 3.82
N CYS A 79 0.75 -0.09 3.79
CA CYS A 79 1.46 1.01 3.16
C CYS A 79 2.43 0.44 2.13
N VAL A 80 2.36 0.91 0.88
CA VAL A 80 3.38 0.64 -0.12
C VAL A 80 4.31 1.83 -0.21
N ARG A 81 5.60 1.58 -0.09
CA ARG A 81 6.65 2.60 -0.11
C ARG A 81 7.74 2.21 -1.09
N PRO A 82 8.21 3.13 -1.93
CA PRO A 82 9.35 2.86 -2.80
C PRO A 82 10.62 2.67 -2.00
N SER A 83 11.52 1.86 -2.53
CA SER A 83 12.87 1.68 -2.01
C SER A 83 13.83 1.71 -3.19
N SER A 84 14.82 2.59 -3.14
CA SER A 84 15.84 2.76 -4.18
C SER A 84 17.22 2.42 -3.65
N GLU A 85 18.13 2.09 -4.54
CA GLU A 85 19.56 2.01 -4.25
C GLU A 85 20.12 3.41 -4.01
N ASP A 86 19.67 4.41 -4.78
CA ASP A 86 20.04 5.81 -4.65
C ASP A 86 19.23 6.48 -3.52
N PRO A 87 19.87 6.97 -2.45
CA PRO A 87 19.17 7.66 -1.36
C PRO A 87 18.55 8.99 -1.77
N ASP A 88 19.05 9.62 -2.82
CA ASP A 88 18.59 10.92 -3.33
C ASP A 88 17.52 10.79 -4.42
N TRP A 89 17.09 9.54 -4.74
CA TRP A 89 16.06 9.29 -5.72
C TRP A 89 14.71 9.87 -5.28
N GLY A 90 14.20 10.80 -6.09
CA GLY A 90 12.92 11.49 -5.87
C GLY A 90 11.70 10.73 -6.41
N GLY A 91 11.65 9.41 -6.24
CA GLY A 91 10.56 8.57 -6.72
C GLY A 91 9.21 8.86 -6.06
N PRO A 92 8.17 8.07 -6.41
CA PRO A 92 6.80 8.30 -5.97
C PRO A 92 6.68 8.29 -4.44
N GLY A 93 5.71 9.04 -3.93
CA GLY A 93 5.36 9.04 -2.52
C GLY A 93 4.82 7.69 -2.04
N ALA A 94 4.68 7.55 -0.73
CA ALA A 94 4.02 6.37 -0.15
C ALA A 94 2.51 6.43 -0.38
N ILE A 95 1.89 5.29 -0.65
CA ILE A 95 0.43 5.13 -0.64
C ILE A 95 0.05 4.41 0.64
N LEU A 96 -0.78 5.06 1.45
CA LEU A 96 -1.20 4.61 2.78
C LEU A 96 -2.62 4.02 2.72
N ASN A 97 -2.98 3.28 3.76
CA ASN A 97 -4.34 2.76 4.01
C ASN A 97 -4.87 1.83 2.91
N ILE A 98 -4.00 1.16 2.16
CA ILE A 98 -4.41 0.13 1.20
C ILE A 98 -5.07 -1.01 1.98
N GLY A 99 -6.23 -1.42 1.54
CA GLY A 99 -7.12 -2.34 2.27
C GLY A 99 -8.32 -1.64 2.90
N MET A 100 -8.34 -0.29 2.90
CA MET A 100 -9.52 0.46 3.33
C MET A 100 -10.67 0.22 2.37
N ASN A 101 -11.77 -0.23 2.91
CA ASN A 101 -13.03 -0.48 2.25
C ASN A 101 -14.16 -0.33 3.27
N ASP A 102 -15.41 -0.51 2.86
CA ASP A 102 -16.57 -0.31 3.74
C ASP A 102 -16.54 -1.22 4.98
N ALA A 103 -16.10 -2.48 4.83
CA ALA A 103 -16.00 -3.41 5.95
C ALA A 103 -14.88 -2.98 6.93
N ARG A 104 -13.69 -2.64 6.40
CA ARG A 104 -12.57 -2.19 7.23
C ARG A 104 -12.84 -0.84 7.90
N PHE A 105 -13.63 0.01 7.24
CA PHE A 105 -14.09 1.27 7.81
C PHE A 105 -14.91 1.07 9.09
N VAL A 106 -15.82 0.11 9.10
CA VAL A 106 -16.61 -0.24 10.30
C VAL A 106 -15.69 -0.69 11.44
N ASP A 107 -14.77 -1.63 11.16
CA ASP A 107 -13.80 -2.10 12.16
C ASP A 107 -12.96 -0.94 12.71
N MET A 108 -12.54 -0.03 11.83
CA MET A 108 -11.71 1.11 12.22
C MET A 108 -12.49 2.15 13.06
N CYS A 109 -13.79 2.32 12.80
CA CYS A 109 -14.65 3.15 13.65
C CYS A 109 -14.67 2.62 15.08
N ASP A 110 -14.77 1.30 15.25
CA ASP A 110 -14.80 0.66 16.56
C ASP A 110 -13.42 0.74 17.26
N GLU A 111 -12.32 0.62 16.50
CA GLU A 111 -10.95 0.63 17.03
C GLU A 111 -10.45 2.04 17.37
N HIS A 112 -10.76 3.04 16.55
CA HIS A 112 -10.13 4.37 16.58
C HIS A 112 -11.11 5.55 16.58
N GLY A 113 -12.41 5.29 16.46
CA GLY A 113 -13.44 6.31 16.34
C GLY A 113 -13.72 6.74 14.91
N ALA A 114 -14.94 7.24 14.69
CA ALA A 114 -15.47 7.56 13.38
C ALA A 114 -14.63 8.64 12.64
N ASP A 115 -14.21 9.69 13.35
CA ASP A 115 -13.46 10.80 12.74
C ASP A 115 -12.12 10.33 12.15
N ALA A 116 -11.42 9.45 12.90
CA ALA A 116 -10.16 8.89 12.44
C ALA A 116 -10.34 7.95 11.23
N ALA A 117 -11.40 7.13 11.26
CA ALA A 117 -11.74 6.21 10.17
C ALA A 117 -12.11 6.98 8.89
N ILE A 118 -12.95 8.02 9.01
CA ILE A 118 -13.34 8.89 7.90
C ILE A 118 -12.12 9.56 7.29
N ALA A 119 -11.27 10.19 8.11
CA ALA A 119 -10.08 10.88 7.64
C ALA A 119 -9.10 9.91 6.93
N ALA A 120 -8.95 8.69 7.41
CA ALA A 120 -8.12 7.68 6.78
C ALA A 120 -8.70 7.22 5.43
N TYR A 121 -10.02 7.05 5.34
CA TYR A 121 -10.67 6.61 4.10
C TYR A 121 -10.61 7.73 3.04
N ILE A 122 -10.95 8.98 3.39
CA ILE A 122 -10.82 10.13 2.49
C ILE A 122 -9.40 10.20 1.90
N ARG A 123 -8.37 10.18 2.74
CA ARG A 123 -6.97 10.23 2.30
C ARG A 123 -6.59 9.08 1.36
N PHE A 124 -7.16 7.89 1.59
CA PHE A 124 -6.89 6.77 0.72
C PHE A 124 -7.58 6.95 -0.63
N VAL A 125 -8.86 7.38 -0.67
CA VAL A 125 -9.57 7.66 -1.92
C VAL A 125 -8.83 8.72 -2.73
N GLN A 126 -8.45 9.84 -2.12
CA GLN A 126 -7.68 10.92 -2.76
C GLN A 126 -6.36 10.42 -3.35
N SER A 127 -5.57 9.73 -2.54
CA SER A 127 -4.27 9.22 -2.96
C SER A 127 -4.40 8.17 -4.07
N TYR A 128 -5.40 7.30 -3.99
CA TYR A 128 -5.66 6.28 -4.99
C TYR A 128 -6.15 6.89 -6.30
N ALA A 129 -7.09 7.82 -6.25
CA ALA A 129 -7.62 8.52 -7.41
C ALA A 129 -6.50 9.22 -8.20
N VAL A 130 -5.67 10.00 -7.51
CA VAL A 130 -4.62 10.80 -8.14
C VAL A 130 -3.43 9.94 -8.60
N HIS A 131 -2.93 9.06 -7.74
CA HIS A 131 -1.67 8.34 -8.02
C HIS A 131 -1.86 7.00 -8.69
N VAL A 132 -3.01 6.36 -8.55
CA VAL A 132 -3.27 5.03 -9.12
C VAL A 132 -4.19 5.12 -10.32
N ALA A 133 -5.36 5.73 -10.18
CA ALA A 133 -6.32 5.93 -11.27
C ALA A 133 -5.91 7.08 -12.22
N ARG A 134 -4.94 7.93 -11.85
CA ARG A 134 -4.43 9.05 -12.65
C ARG A 134 -5.48 10.11 -12.98
N LEU A 135 -6.39 10.34 -12.05
CA LEU A 135 -7.41 11.35 -12.15
C LEU A 135 -6.87 12.75 -11.78
N ASP A 136 -7.62 13.78 -12.15
CA ASP A 136 -7.24 15.17 -11.89
C ASP A 136 -7.19 15.45 -10.38
N PRO A 137 -6.04 15.89 -9.82
CA PRO A 137 -5.93 16.21 -8.41
C PRO A 137 -6.92 17.29 -7.93
N ASP A 138 -7.28 18.23 -8.79
CA ASP A 138 -8.17 19.34 -8.42
C ASP A 138 -9.60 18.86 -8.08
N ILE A 139 -10.03 17.72 -8.65
CA ILE A 139 -11.32 17.08 -8.34
C ILE A 139 -11.32 16.46 -6.95
N PHE A 140 -10.15 15.99 -6.50
CA PHE A 140 -9.97 15.31 -5.21
C PHE A 140 -9.33 16.20 -4.14
N ASP A 141 -9.21 17.50 -4.40
CA ASP A 141 -8.92 18.45 -3.35
C ASP A 141 -10.18 18.62 -2.47
N ASP A 142 -10.07 18.18 -1.22
CA ASP A 142 -11.20 18.15 -0.30
C ASP A 142 -11.68 19.57 0.10
N GLY A 143 -10.94 20.62 -0.26
CA GLY A 143 -11.25 22.00 0.13
C GLY A 143 -11.51 22.16 1.64
N GLY A 144 -11.04 21.19 2.47
CA GLY A 144 -11.35 21.08 3.88
C GLY A 144 -12.64 20.30 4.19
N LEU A 145 -13.21 19.58 3.25
CA LEU A 145 -14.33 18.65 3.48
C LEU A 145 -13.92 17.56 4.46
N THR A 146 -14.66 17.45 5.54
CA THR A 146 -14.42 16.48 6.60
C THR A 146 -15.73 15.78 6.95
N GLY A 147 -15.63 14.70 7.71
CA GLY A 147 -16.82 13.98 8.16
C GLY A 147 -17.46 13.10 7.10
N PRO A 148 -18.65 12.53 7.42
CA PRO A 148 -19.33 11.57 6.55
C PRO A 148 -19.70 12.12 5.18
N GLU A 149 -20.05 13.41 5.12
CA GLU A 149 -20.41 14.10 3.86
C GLU A 149 -19.20 14.20 2.94
N GLY A 150 -18.02 14.56 3.47
CA GLY A 150 -16.78 14.62 2.71
C GLY A 150 -16.37 13.25 2.16
N LEU A 151 -16.52 12.19 2.96
CA LEU A 151 -16.25 10.83 2.47
C LEU A 151 -17.19 10.43 1.33
N SER A 152 -18.49 10.71 1.50
CA SER A 152 -19.49 10.38 0.47
C SER A 152 -19.23 11.14 -0.83
N GLU A 153 -18.81 12.39 -0.74
CA GLU A 153 -18.47 13.21 -1.90
C GLU A 153 -17.22 12.69 -2.63
N MET A 154 -16.17 12.31 -1.90
CA MET A 154 -14.97 11.73 -2.50
C MET A 154 -15.24 10.40 -3.22
N LEU A 155 -16.03 9.52 -2.61
CA LEU A 155 -16.43 8.24 -3.23
C LEU A 155 -17.27 8.46 -4.48
N ARG A 156 -18.20 9.41 -4.45
CA ARG A 156 -19.02 9.76 -5.61
C ARG A 156 -18.17 10.38 -6.73
N ALA A 157 -17.27 11.30 -6.39
CA ALA A 157 -16.35 11.89 -7.38
C ALA A 157 -15.51 10.82 -8.08
N TYR A 158 -15.05 9.79 -7.34
CA TYR A 158 -14.33 8.67 -7.94
C TYR A 158 -15.22 7.88 -8.93
N GLU A 159 -16.46 7.59 -8.55
CA GLU A 159 -17.41 6.87 -9.41
C GLU A 159 -17.79 7.70 -10.65
N ASP A 160 -18.02 9.00 -10.50
CA ASP A 160 -18.34 9.92 -11.60
C ASP A 160 -17.19 10.00 -12.63
N GLU A 161 -15.93 9.93 -12.19
CA GLU A 161 -14.76 10.03 -13.06
C GLU A 161 -14.33 8.68 -13.69
N THR A 162 -14.71 7.57 -13.09
CA THR A 162 -14.25 6.23 -13.55
C THR A 162 -15.36 5.36 -14.11
N ASP A 163 -16.62 5.74 -13.95
CA ASP A 163 -17.81 4.92 -14.20
C ASP A 163 -17.82 3.61 -13.38
N GLU A 164 -17.01 3.51 -12.33
CA GLU A 164 -16.94 2.35 -11.42
C GLU A 164 -16.90 2.81 -9.96
N PRO A 165 -17.55 2.07 -9.03
CA PRO A 165 -17.42 2.37 -7.61
C PRO A 165 -15.98 2.18 -7.13
N PHE A 166 -15.61 2.89 -6.06
CA PHE A 166 -14.29 2.75 -5.46
C PHE A 166 -13.99 1.28 -5.10
N PRO A 167 -12.80 0.74 -5.48
CA PRO A 167 -12.49 -0.68 -5.30
C PRO A 167 -12.59 -1.13 -3.86
N GLN A 168 -13.38 -2.19 -3.61
CA GLN A 168 -13.59 -2.75 -2.27
C GLN A 168 -12.72 -3.97 -1.97
N ASP A 169 -12.11 -4.60 -3.00
CA ASP A 169 -11.22 -5.75 -2.83
C ASP A 169 -9.78 -5.30 -2.51
N PRO A 170 -9.22 -5.64 -1.32
CA PRO A 170 -7.85 -5.28 -0.95
C PRO A 170 -6.79 -5.82 -1.91
N GLY A 171 -7.03 -6.99 -2.50
CA GLY A 171 -6.12 -7.59 -3.50
C GLY A 171 -6.08 -6.76 -4.78
N ARG A 172 -7.23 -6.31 -5.29
CA ARG A 172 -7.32 -5.40 -6.42
C ARG A 172 -6.60 -4.08 -6.11
N GLN A 173 -6.91 -3.46 -4.97
CA GLN A 173 -6.27 -2.21 -4.54
C GLN A 173 -4.75 -2.33 -4.52
N LEU A 174 -4.22 -3.38 -3.86
CA LEU A 174 -2.78 -3.60 -3.76
C LEU A 174 -2.13 -3.84 -5.13
N SER A 175 -2.75 -4.65 -5.99
CA SER A 175 -2.26 -4.93 -7.34
C SER A 175 -2.14 -3.67 -8.19
N GLU A 176 -3.17 -2.82 -8.17
CA GLU A 176 -3.19 -1.58 -8.93
C GLU A 176 -2.18 -0.56 -8.40
N VAL A 177 -2.04 -0.45 -7.07
CA VAL A 177 -1.01 0.38 -6.42
C VAL A 177 0.40 -0.07 -6.82
N LEU A 178 0.70 -1.37 -6.70
CA LEU A 178 2.01 -1.90 -7.06
C LEU A 178 2.34 -1.64 -8.54
N ARG A 179 1.37 -1.84 -9.43
CA ARG A 179 1.53 -1.56 -10.86
C ARG A 179 1.78 -0.08 -11.15
N SER A 180 1.03 0.80 -10.51
CA SER A 180 1.21 2.24 -10.67
C SER A 180 2.59 2.70 -10.19
N MET A 181 3.00 2.26 -9.01
CA MET A 181 4.29 2.64 -8.42
C MET A 181 5.48 2.01 -9.16
N ALA A 182 5.34 0.81 -9.71
CA ALA A 182 6.40 0.16 -10.47
C ALA A 182 6.67 0.85 -11.83
N ARG A 183 5.71 1.63 -12.35
CA ARG A 183 5.80 2.37 -13.63
C ARG A 183 6.12 3.85 -13.44
N ALA A 184 6.15 4.34 -12.21
CA ALA A 184 6.53 5.71 -11.89
C ALA A 184 8.05 5.86 -11.83
#